data_a306fbf30dc4ac46ad578458f4853b52
#
_entry.id   a306fbf30dc4ac46ad578458f4853b52
#
_cell.length_a   1.000
_cell.length_b   1.000
_cell.length_c   1.000
_cell.angle_alpha   90.00
_cell.angle_beta   90.00
_cell.angle_gamma   90.00
#
_symmetry.space_group_name_H-M   'P 1'
#
loop_
_entity.id
_entity.type
_entity.pdbx_description
1 polymer ?
#
loop_
_entity_poly.entity_id
_entity_poly.type
_entity_poly.pdbx_seq_one_letter_code
_entity_poly.pdbx_strand_id
1 'polypeptide(L)'
;DYDENGERTLGVLTKPDLVIEQSAKAALCSLVLGHKRPLALGYYLVRNQGADKNTSFDGEEGERMFDSQPWSSLPRDRIGIQALRERLAELLSEVTEREFPELRKDIKNQIDTCHQDLDRLGPARQTEQEQRAFLSGIARQFQILARAARDAHYTENEAFAESDLRLLTHIVNFSDRFSSTFRAKAHLFPFDCPTSDAADNDQADNGTNNKPHGKSQGDKWGPRWKANMHAQPTAEDRFSLAQNPSETCKGLDPSNFPELEPIVSRLEGPEDPKGDIKAWIEVLYSNSRGLDLGTFGNNIFCNAFKEQTGKWEAMTREHVSNVIMVVHRFLSTALGKICGSKQLYNKIWSSILDELLKRYEKAMSQA
;
A
#
# COMPACT_ATOMS: atom_id res chain seq x y z
N ASP A 1 9.06 -5.66 34.25
CA ASP A 1 9.37 -7.10 34.11
C ASP A 1 9.92 -7.68 35.41
N TYR A 2 9.21 -7.45 36.50
CA TYR A 2 9.54 -7.98 37.79
C TYR A 2 8.71 -9.24 38.05
N ASP A 3 9.33 -10.22 38.71
CA ASP A 3 8.68 -11.45 39.14
C ASP A 3 7.93 -11.18 40.46
N GLU A 4 6.78 -10.51 40.37
CA GLU A 4 5.97 -10.11 41.53
C GLU A 4 5.55 -11.30 42.42
N ASN A 5 5.34 -12.46 41.79
CA ASN A 5 4.90 -13.68 42.47
C ASN A 5 6.07 -14.59 42.86
N GLY A 6 7.30 -14.29 42.50
CA GLY A 6 8.47 -15.12 42.77
C GLY A 6 8.47 -16.47 42.06
N GLU A 7 7.81 -16.58 40.91
CA GLU A 7 7.67 -17.87 40.20
C GLU A 7 8.95 -18.29 39.47
N ARG A 8 9.77 -17.32 39.07
CA ARG A 8 11.01 -17.53 38.29
C ARG A 8 12.27 -17.20 39.09
N THR A 9 12.11 -16.87 40.36
CA THR A 9 13.21 -16.43 41.24
C THR A 9 13.60 -17.55 42.21
N LEU A 10 14.88 -17.90 42.19
CA LEU A 10 15.49 -18.80 43.17
C LEU A 10 16.33 -17.96 44.16
N GLY A 11 16.08 -18.08 45.44
CA GLY A 11 16.80 -17.36 46.48
C GLY A 11 18.08 -18.10 46.91
N VAL A 12 19.24 -17.43 46.88
CA VAL A 12 20.49 -17.99 47.39
C VAL A 12 20.98 -17.15 48.56
N LEU A 13 20.97 -17.73 49.75
CA LEU A 13 21.43 -17.12 50.98
C LEU A 13 22.91 -17.53 51.18
N THR A 14 23.79 -16.56 51.11
CA THR A 14 25.24 -16.80 51.25
C THR A 14 25.73 -16.33 52.60
N LYS A 15 26.89 -16.85 53.06
CA LYS A 15 27.60 -16.46 54.29
C LYS A 15 26.79 -16.66 55.58
N PRO A 16 26.15 -17.81 55.80
CA PRO A 16 25.45 -18.11 57.04
C PRO A 16 26.38 -18.15 58.31
N ASP A 17 27.66 -18.34 58.05
CA ASP A 17 28.72 -18.33 59.04
C ASP A 17 28.94 -16.97 59.75
N LEU A 18 28.62 -15.89 59.08
CA LEU A 18 28.72 -14.52 59.62
C LEU A 18 27.53 -14.13 60.50
N VAL A 19 26.48 -14.94 60.52
CA VAL A 19 25.29 -14.66 61.31
C VAL A 19 25.49 -15.19 62.74
N ILE A 20 25.70 -14.28 63.68
CA ILE A 20 26.03 -14.62 65.11
C ILE A 20 24.73 -14.78 65.90
N GLU A 21 23.74 -13.89 65.68
CA GLU A 21 22.53 -13.83 66.48
C GLU A 21 21.58 -15.01 66.27
N GLN A 22 21.07 -15.63 67.31
CA GLN A 22 20.13 -16.74 67.22
C GLN A 22 18.79 -16.33 66.55
N SER A 23 18.34 -15.11 66.76
CA SER A 23 17.15 -14.53 66.14
C SER A 23 17.31 -14.42 64.63
N ALA A 24 18.47 -13.99 64.15
CA ALA A 24 18.79 -13.88 62.72
C ALA A 24 18.95 -15.27 62.10
N LYS A 25 19.54 -16.23 62.77
CA LYS A 25 19.61 -17.63 62.30
C LYS A 25 18.22 -18.25 62.14
N ALA A 26 17.33 -18.05 63.15
CA ALA A 26 15.93 -18.51 63.03
C ALA A 26 15.16 -17.84 61.88
N ALA A 27 15.43 -16.54 61.61
CA ALA A 27 14.82 -15.85 60.49
C ALA A 27 15.28 -16.42 59.14
N LEU A 28 16.57 -16.76 58.98
CA LEU A 28 17.10 -17.42 57.79
C LEU A 28 16.48 -18.81 57.59
N CYS A 29 16.36 -19.60 58.65
CA CYS A 29 15.67 -20.89 58.59
C CYS A 29 14.20 -20.73 58.17
N SER A 30 13.50 -19.70 58.66
CA SER A 30 12.11 -19.41 58.23
C SER A 30 12.00 -19.01 56.74
N LEU A 31 13.02 -18.37 56.19
CA LEU A 31 13.08 -18.06 54.75
C LEU A 31 13.29 -19.34 53.94
N VAL A 32 14.25 -20.18 54.31
CA VAL A 32 14.53 -21.44 53.61
C VAL A 32 13.32 -22.38 53.62
N LEU A 33 12.60 -22.43 54.75
CA LEU A 33 11.37 -23.21 54.91
C LEU A 33 10.15 -22.59 54.17
N GLY A 34 10.29 -21.38 53.66
CA GLY A 34 9.20 -20.70 52.92
C GLY A 34 8.13 -20.07 53.81
N HIS A 35 8.37 -19.95 55.14
CA HIS A 35 7.40 -19.29 56.03
C HIS A 35 7.38 -17.77 55.90
N LYS A 36 8.44 -17.19 55.38
CA LYS A 36 8.54 -15.76 55.06
C LYS A 36 8.92 -15.58 53.60
N ARG A 37 8.22 -14.69 52.89
CA ARG A 37 8.44 -14.39 51.46
C ARG A 37 8.63 -15.65 50.59
N PRO A 38 7.61 -16.50 50.47
CA PRO A 38 7.72 -17.73 49.72
C PRO A 38 8.11 -17.45 48.25
N LEU A 39 9.09 -18.19 47.73
CA LEU A 39 9.47 -18.23 46.33
C LEU A 39 9.07 -19.58 45.75
N ALA A 40 8.56 -19.64 44.53
CA ALA A 40 8.17 -20.90 43.90
C ALA A 40 9.36 -21.88 43.77
N LEU A 41 10.54 -21.34 43.44
CA LEU A 41 11.78 -22.14 43.34
C LEU A 41 12.50 -22.32 44.67
N GLY A 42 12.02 -21.69 45.74
CA GLY A 42 12.54 -21.81 47.08
C GLY A 42 13.85 -21.04 47.37
N TYR A 43 14.39 -21.28 48.55
CA TYR A 43 15.65 -20.68 49.01
C TYR A 43 16.68 -21.77 49.27
N TYR A 44 17.92 -21.49 48.93
CA TYR A 44 19.08 -22.34 49.17
C TYR A 44 20.08 -21.63 50.08
N LEU A 45 20.62 -22.34 51.02
CA LEU A 45 21.61 -21.84 51.98
C LEU A 45 22.99 -22.40 51.61
N VAL A 46 23.94 -21.52 51.30
CA VAL A 46 25.27 -21.89 50.83
C VAL A 46 26.35 -21.17 51.57
N ARG A 47 27.37 -21.89 51.99
CA ARG A 47 28.60 -21.34 52.55
C ARG A 47 29.67 -21.31 51.47
N ASN A 48 30.16 -20.13 51.13
CA ASN A 48 31.28 -19.97 50.20
C ASN A 48 32.62 -19.92 50.98
N GLN A 49 33.69 -20.24 50.30
CA GLN A 49 35.05 -20.05 50.80
C GLN A 49 35.28 -18.58 51.15
N GLY A 50 35.93 -18.32 52.31
CA GLY A 50 36.35 -16.99 52.73
C GLY A 50 37.38 -16.37 51.79
N ALA A 51 37.54 -15.05 51.87
CA ALA A 51 38.51 -14.32 51.04
C ALA A 51 39.97 -14.68 51.36
N ASP A 52 40.25 -15.23 52.56
CA ASP A 52 41.57 -15.60 52.99
C ASP A 52 41.98 -16.96 52.43
N LYS A 53 42.86 -16.92 51.44
CA LYS A 53 43.35 -18.08 50.66
C LYS A 53 44.20 -19.06 51.44
N ASN A 54 44.52 -18.80 52.73
CA ASN A 54 45.47 -19.61 53.52
C ASN A 54 44.82 -20.70 54.36
N THR A 55 43.49 -20.78 54.38
CA THR A 55 42.77 -21.90 54.96
C THR A 55 42.38 -22.84 53.88
N SER A 56 42.94 -24.04 53.84
CA SER A 56 42.45 -25.11 52.95
C SER A 56 40.98 -25.32 53.26
N PHE A 57 40.12 -24.76 52.38
CA PHE A 57 38.68 -24.99 52.47
C PHE A 57 38.44 -26.41 51.95
N ASP A 58 38.41 -27.34 52.91
CA ASP A 58 37.90 -28.66 52.64
C ASP A 58 36.38 -28.54 52.50
N GLY A 59 35.81 -28.86 51.33
CA GLY A 59 34.36 -28.75 51.08
C GLY A 59 33.54 -29.46 52.17
N GLU A 60 34.10 -30.54 52.73
CA GLU A 60 33.49 -31.29 53.84
C GLU A 60 33.42 -30.50 55.17
N GLU A 61 34.44 -29.71 55.49
CA GLU A 61 34.41 -28.83 56.69
C GLU A 61 33.36 -27.70 56.54
N GLY A 62 33.16 -27.20 55.38
CA GLY A 62 32.10 -26.19 55.07
C GLY A 62 30.71 -26.75 55.33
N GLU A 63 30.50 -28.00 55.00
CA GLU A 63 29.19 -28.66 55.14
C GLU A 63 28.92 -29.13 56.59
N ARG A 64 29.92 -29.44 57.35
CA ARG A 64 29.76 -29.78 58.80
C ARG A 64 29.12 -28.69 59.65
N MET A 65 29.21 -27.43 59.23
CA MET A 65 28.50 -26.34 59.90
C MET A 65 26.98 -26.56 59.87
N PHE A 66 26.48 -27.16 58.83
CA PHE A 66 25.03 -27.40 58.65
C PHE A 66 24.51 -28.58 59.50
N ASP A 67 25.38 -29.36 60.12
CA ASP A 67 25.02 -30.43 61.08
C ASP A 67 24.67 -29.88 62.45
N SER A 68 25.03 -28.63 62.74
CA SER A 68 24.76 -27.96 63.99
C SER A 68 23.42 -27.23 63.98
N GLN A 69 22.80 -27.07 65.15
CA GLN A 69 21.57 -26.25 65.27
C GLN A 69 21.89 -24.76 65.09
N PRO A 70 20.98 -24.01 64.41
CA PRO A 70 19.64 -24.38 63.96
C PRO A 70 19.59 -24.99 62.56
N TRP A 71 20.72 -25.06 61.84
CA TRP A 71 20.80 -25.46 60.45
C TRP A 71 20.41 -26.92 60.19
N SER A 72 20.63 -27.77 61.13
CA SER A 72 20.28 -29.20 61.07
C SER A 72 18.76 -29.48 60.97
N SER A 73 17.94 -28.47 61.25
CA SER A 73 16.47 -28.55 61.05
C SER A 73 16.01 -28.31 59.64
N LEU A 74 16.91 -27.86 58.77
CA LEU A 74 16.59 -27.58 57.35
C LEU A 74 16.70 -28.83 56.47
N PRO A 75 15.90 -28.93 55.43
CA PRO A 75 16.00 -30.01 54.43
C PRO A 75 17.38 -30.04 53.77
N ARG A 76 17.99 -31.23 53.68
CA ARG A 76 19.34 -31.41 53.10
C ARG A 76 19.40 -31.04 51.61
N ASP A 77 18.29 -31.14 50.88
CA ASP A 77 18.14 -30.74 49.47
C ASP A 77 18.18 -29.22 49.26
N ARG A 78 18.20 -28.41 50.34
CA ARG A 78 18.26 -26.94 50.27
C ARG A 78 19.52 -26.34 50.91
N ILE A 79 20.44 -27.20 51.29
CA ILE A 79 21.66 -26.78 51.99
C ILE A 79 22.89 -27.26 51.22
N GLY A 80 23.88 -26.37 51.12
CA GLY A 80 25.17 -26.68 50.50
C GLY A 80 25.22 -26.38 49.01
N ILE A 81 26.45 -26.36 48.48
CA ILE A 81 26.72 -26.04 47.08
C ILE A 81 26.22 -27.17 46.16
N GLN A 82 26.32 -28.42 46.63
CA GLN A 82 25.90 -29.56 45.80
C GLN A 82 24.40 -29.56 45.55
N ALA A 83 23.57 -29.35 46.57
CA ALA A 83 22.13 -29.26 46.46
C ALA A 83 21.70 -28.11 45.54
N LEU A 84 22.33 -26.95 45.65
CA LEU A 84 22.09 -25.83 44.74
C LEU A 84 22.46 -26.17 43.27
N ARG A 85 23.62 -26.85 43.08
CA ARG A 85 24.09 -27.27 41.76
C ARG A 85 23.13 -28.22 41.09
N GLU A 86 22.67 -29.24 41.82
CA GLU A 86 21.69 -30.22 41.32
C GLU A 86 20.39 -29.53 40.95
N ARG A 87 19.87 -28.63 41.79
CA ARG A 87 18.64 -27.90 41.48
C ARG A 87 18.79 -26.97 40.29
N LEU A 88 19.92 -26.28 40.14
CA LEU A 88 20.17 -25.42 38.97
C LEU A 88 20.28 -26.25 37.68
N ALA A 89 20.88 -27.46 37.76
CA ALA A 89 20.94 -28.34 36.61
C ALA A 89 19.54 -28.85 36.20
N GLU A 90 18.70 -29.22 37.17
CA GLU A 90 17.31 -29.59 36.94
C GLU A 90 16.50 -28.43 36.31
N LEU A 91 16.59 -27.24 36.92
CA LEU A 91 15.88 -26.05 36.37
C LEU A 91 16.33 -25.70 34.96
N LEU A 92 17.63 -25.81 34.67
CA LEU A 92 18.14 -25.60 33.32
C LEU A 92 17.58 -26.63 32.33
N SER A 93 17.49 -27.90 32.75
CA SER A 93 16.87 -28.95 31.92
C SER A 93 15.38 -28.67 31.69
N GLU A 94 14.64 -28.37 32.77
CA GLU A 94 13.22 -28.05 32.70
C GLU A 94 12.93 -26.87 31.74
N VAL A 95 13.71 -25.76 31.86
CA VAL A 95 13.59 -24.60 30.99
C VAL A 95 13.95 -24.95 29.55
N THR A 96 15.04 -25.70 29.37
CA THR A 96 15.45 -26.11 28.03
C THR A 96 14.39 -26.99 27.37
N GLU A 97 13.86 -27.99 28.07
CA GLU A 97 12.80 -28.88 27.55
C GLU A 97 11.52 -28.13 27.22
N ARG A 98 11.19 -27.08 27.96
CA ARG A 98 10.01 -26.26 27.72
C ARG A 98 10.19 -25.31 26.53
N GLU A 99 11.31 -24.61 26.42
CA GLU A 99 11.56 -23.59 25.40
C GLU A 99 12.07 -24.16 24.07
N PHE A 100 12.74 -25.33 24.13
CA PHE A 100 13.32 -25.96 22.93
C PHE A 100 12.33 -26.29 21.83
N PRO A 101 11.10 -26.80 22.11
CA PRO A 101 10.10 -27.04 21.07
C PRO A 101 9.67 -25.79 20.33
N GLU A 102 9.54 -24.67 21.06
CA GLU A 102 9.16 -23.38 20.47
C GLU A 102 10.27 -22.84 19.56
N LEU A 103 11.50 -22.86 20.05
CA LEU A 103 12.67 -22.50 19.25
C LEU A 103 12.80 -23.35 17.98
N ARG A 104 12.59 -24.65 18.11
CA ARG A 104 12.62 -25.58 16.97
C ARG A 104 11.53 -25.26 15.93
N LYS A 105 10.33 -24.89 16.40
CA LYS A 105 9.23 -24.45 15.55
C LYS A 105 9.59 -23.16 14.79
N ASP A 106 10.17 -22.19 15.47
CA ASP A 106 10.58 -20.93 14.86
C ASP A 106 11.66 -21.13 13.79
N ILE A 107 12.67 -21.92 14.09
CA ILE A 107 13.72 -22.29 13.13
C ILE A 107 13.08 -22.97 11.90
N LYS A 108 12.17 -23.91 12.11
CA LYS A 108 11.47 -24.58 11.01
C LYS A 108 10.69 -23.60 10.16
N ASN A 109 9.93 -22.68 10.78
CA ASN A 109 9.17 -21.64 10.06
C ASN A 109 10.10 -20.73 9.24
N GLN A 110 11.27 -20.37 9.78
CA GLN A 110 12.26 -19.57 9.06
C GLN A 110 12.85 -20.33 7.86
N ILE A 111 13.15 -21.61 8.04
CA ILE A 111 13.63 -22.48 6.94
C ILE A 111 12.57 -22.58 5.85
N ASP A 112 11.31 -22.85 6.22
CA ASP A 112 10.22 -22.97 5.26
C ASP A 112 10.01 -21.64 4.50
N THR A 113 10.13 -20.50 5.18
CA THR A 113 10.08 -19.18 4.55
C THR A 113 11.24 -18.97 3.57
N CYS A 114 12.46 -19.32 3.95
CA CYS A 114 13.62 -19.25 3.06
C CYS A 114 13.46 -20.16 1.83
N HIS A 115 12.92 -21.35 2.01
CA HIS A 115 12.64 -22.25 0.88
C HIS A 115 11.60 -21.67 -0.06
N GLN A 116 10.51 -21.10 0.47
CA GLN A 116 9.50 -20.43 -0.35
C GLN A 116 10.08 -19.26 -1.14
N ASP A 117 10.96 -18.47 -0.52
CA ASP A 117 11.62 -17.35 -1.19
C ASP A 117 12.59 -17.83 -2.29
N LEU A 118 13.32 -18.93 -2.04
CA LEU A 118 14.16 -19.56 -3.07
C LEU A 118 13.33 -20.10 -4.24
N ASP A 119 12.20 -20.75 -3.96
CA ASP A 119 11.30 -21.27 -5.00
C ASP A 119 10.71 -20.12 -5.84
N ARG A 120 10.35 -18.99 -5.22
CA ARG A 120 9.90 -17.78 -5.92
C ARG A 120 10.98 -17.18 -6.83
N LEU A 121 12.22 -17.21 -6.40
CA LEU A 121 13.35 -16.75 -7.22
C LEU A 121 13.63 -17.71 -8.40
N GLY A 122 13.25 -18.97 -8.26
CA GLY A 122 13.47 -20.01 -9.25
C GLY A 122 14.95 -20.43 -9.35
N PRO A 123 15.30 -21.25 -10.37
CA PRO A 123 16.64 -21.79 -10.50
C PRO A 123 17.70 -20.70 -10.69
N ALA A 124 18.91 -20.97 -10.18
CA ALA A 124 20.06 -20.08 -10.35
C ALA A 124 20.36 -19.91 -11.84
N ARG A 125 20.57 -18.66 -12.28
CA ARG A 125 20.86 -18.30 -13.67
C ARG A 125 22.31 -17.86 -13.75
N GLN A 126 23.19 -18.76 -14.09
CA GLN A 126 24.64 -18.52 -14.09
C GLN A 126 25.13 -18.02 -15.45
N THR A 127 24.47 -18.40 -16.52
CA THR A 127 24.86 -18.05 -17.88
C THR A 127 24.12 -16.80 -18.38
N GLU A 128 24.77 -16.01 -19.22
CA GLU A 128 24.16 -14.83 -19.86
C GLU A 128 22.94 -15.22 -20.69
N GLN A 129 22.97 -16.39 -21.31
CA GLN A 129 21.86 -16.92 -22.10
C GLN A 129 20.63 -17.21 -21.24
N GLU A 130 20.79 -17.81 -20.06
CA GLU A 130 19.71 -18.06 -19.10
C GLU A 130 19.13 -16.75 -18.55
N GLN A 131 20.00 -15.77 -18.28
CA GLN A 131 19.58 -14.44 -17.82
C GLN A 131 18.74 -13.72 -18.89
N ARG A 132 19.19 -13.75 -20.14
CA ARG A 132 18.45 -13.17 -21.27
C ARG A 132 17.12 -13.88 -21.52
N ALA A 133 17.08 -15.20 -21.43
CA ALA A 133 15.86 -15.98 -21.57
C ALA A 133 14.84 -15.62 -20.46
N PHE A 134 15.30 -15.46 -19.23
CA PHE A 134 14.47 -15.05 -18.11
C PHE A 134 13.89 -13.64 -18.28
N LEU A 135 14.71 -12.66 -18.66
CA LEU A 135 14.24 -11.29 -18.92
C LEU A 135 13.27 -11.25 -20.11
N SER A 136 13.52 -12.05 -21.14
CA SER A 136 12.59 -12.19 -22.27
C SER A 136 11.26 -12.80 -21.84
N GLY A 137 11.28 -13.74 -20.88
CA GLY A 137 10.07 -14.30 -20.26
C GLY A 137 9.24 -13.23 -19.54
N ILE A 138 9.89 -12.39 -18.73
CA ILE A 138 9.25 -11.25 -18.04
C ILE A 138 8.65 -10.27 -19.06
N ALA A 139 9.42 -9.89 -20.07
CA ALA A 139 8.95 -8.98 -21.11
C ALA A 139 7.74 -9.53 -21.86
N ARG A 140 7.73 -10.84 -22.15
CA ARG A 140 6.60 -11.52 -22.79
C ARG A 140 5.35 -11.51 -21.92
N GLN A 141 5.49 -11.84 -20.63
CA GLN A 141 4.37 -11.82 -19.67
C GLN A 141 3.81 -10.41 -19.55
N PHE A 142 4.68 -9.41 -19.46
CA PHE A 142 4.27 -8.00 -19.41
C PHE A 142 3.51 -7.60 -20.69
N GLN A 143 4.00 -7.99 -21.88
CA GLN A 143 3.32 -7.71 -23.14
C GLN A 143 1.93 -8.35 -23.21
N ILE A 144 1.78 -9.58 -22.75
CA ILE A 144 0.47 -10.27 -22.71
C ILE A 144 -0.49 -9.50 -21.81
N LEU A 145 -0.05 -9.16 -20.59
CA LEU A 145 -0.86 -8.43 -19.62
C LEU A 145 -1.22 -7.03 -20.13
N ALA A 146 -0.26 -6.31 -20.70
CA ALA A 146 -0.48 -4.98 -21.25
C ALA A 146 -1.44 -4.97 -22.44
N ARG A 147 -1.37 -5.98 -23.33
CA ARG A 147 -2.33 -6.14 -24.43
C ARG A 147 -3.73 -6.43 -23.92
N ALA A 148 -3.87 -7.37 -22.99
CA ALA A 148 -5.15 -7.69 -22.37
C ALA A 148 -5.77 -6.46 -21.68
N ALA A 149 -4.95 -5.67 -20.95
CA ALA A 149 -5.39 -4.44 -20.31
C ALA A 149 -5.83 -3.35 -21.28
N ARG A 150 -5.12 -3.21 -22.43
CA ARG A 150 -5.45 -2.27 -23.50
C ARG A 150 -6.72 -2.65 -24.24
N ASP A 151 -6.93 -3.95 -24.45
CA ASP A 151 -8.04 -4.49 -25.23
C ASP A 151 -9.27 -4.84 -24.36
N ALA A 152 -9.20 -4.55 -23.04
CA ALA A 152 -10.23 -4.85 -22.02
C ALA A 152 -10.59 -6.35 -21.86
N HIS A 153 -9.65 -7.25 -22.16
CA HIS A 153 -9.82 -8.68 -21.97
C HIS A 153 -9.46 -9.09 -20.55
N TYR A 154 -10.34 -8.80 -19.58
CA TYR A 154 -10.05 -8.97 -18.15
C TYR A 154 -10.38 -10.36 -17.61
N THR A 155 -11.15 -11.16 -18.34
CA THR A 155 -11.63 -12.48 -17.89
C THR A 155 -10.58 -13.59 -18.00
N GLU A 156 -9.56 -13.40 -18.83
CA GLU A 156 -8.56 -14.43 -19.13
C GLU A 156 -7.41 -14.48 -18.12
N ASN A 157 -7.28 -13.48 -17.25
CA ASN A 157 -6.15 -13.39 -16.32
C ASN A 157 -6.62 -12.89 -14.94
N GLU A 158 -6.37 -13.69 -13.90
CA GLU A 158 -6.69 -13.35 -12.51
C GLU A 158 -6.04 -12.06 -12.01
N ALA A 159 -4.96 -11.60 -12.65
CA ALA A 159 -4.32 -10.34 -12.31
C ALA A 159 -5.31 -9.15 -12.36
N PHE A 160 -6.33 -9.20 -13.21
CA PHE A 160 -7.36 -8.17 -13.36
C PHE A 160 -8.44 -8.18 -12.24
N ALA A 161 -8.34 -9.08 -11.27
CA ALA A 161 -9.08 -8.94 -10.02
C ALA A 161 -8.71 -7.64 -9.29
N GLU A 162 -7.47 -7.18 -9.47
CA GLU A 162 -7.01 -5.87 -9.01
C GLU A 162 -7.46 -4.77 -9.96
N SER A 163 -8.23 -3.81 -9.43
CA SER A 163 -8.82 -2.72 -10.22
C SER A 163 -7.77 -1.89 -10.96
N ASP A 164 -6.61 -1.67 -10.35
CA ASP A 164 -5.53 -0.83 -10.90
C ASP A 164 -4.95 -1.37 -12.21
N LEU A 165 -5.14 -2.66 -12.50
CA LEU A 165 -4.72 -3.27 -13.76
C LEU A 165 -5.75 -3.16 -14.88
N ARG A 166 -6.97 -2.69 -14.61
CA ARG A 166 -8.02 -2.48 -15.63
C ARG A 166 -7.83 -1.14 -16.37
N LEU A 167 -6.70 -1.01 -17.04
CA LEU A 167 -6.22 0.23 -17.65
C LEU A 167 -7.26 0.92 -18.53
N LEU A 168 -7.85 0.21 -19.51
CA LEU A 168 -8.80 0.82 -20.44
C LEU A 168 -10.06 1.33 -19.73
N THR A 169 -10.56 0.61 -18.74
CA THR A 169 -11.73 1.03 -17.97
C THR A 169 -11.47 2.37 -17.26
N HIS A 170 -10.31 2.53 -16.64
CA HIS A 170 -9.95 3.81 -16.01
C HIS A 170 -9.82 4.94 -17.05
N ILE A 171 -9.15 4.70 -18.18
CA ILE A 171 -8.99 5.72 -19.23
C ILE A 171 -10.35 6.15 -19.78
N VAL A 172 -11.25 5.21 -20.07
CA VAL A 172 -12.60 5.52 -20.57
C VAL A 172 -13.39 6.35 -19.55
N ASN A 173 -13.40 5.92 -18.29
CA ASN A 173 -14.09 6.66 -17.21
C ASN A 173 -13.56 8.10 -17.07
N PHE A 174 -12.23 8.29 -17.16
CA PHE A 174 -11.64 9.62 -17.13
C PHE A 174 -12.01 10.45 -18.38
N SER A 175 -12.04 9.82 -19.54
CA SER A 175 -12.42 10.49 -20.80
C SER A 175 -13.89 10.89 -20.80
N ASP A 176 -14.78 10.07 -20.28
CA ASP A 176 -16.21 10.39 -20.15
C ASP A 176 -16.43 11.54 -19.17
N ARG A 177 -15.72 11.51 -18.03
CA ARG A 177 -15.73 12.61 -17.06
C ARG A 177 -15.17 13.89 -17.66
N PHE A 178 -14.05 13.81 -18.37
CA PHE A 178 -13.48 14.96 -19.07
C PHE A 178 -14.48 15.52 -20.06
N SER A 179 -15.05 14.68 -20.93
CA SER A 179 -16.03 15.10 -21.95
C SER A 179 -17.24 15.81 -21.34
N SER A 180 -17.81 15.27 -20.26
CA SER A 180 -18.93 15.89 -19.55
C SER A 180 -18.55 17.22 -18.90
N THR A 181 -17.38 17.26 -18.22
CA THR A 181 -16.89 18.48 -17.57
C THR A 181 -16.50 19.54 -18.60
N PHE A 182 -15.85 19.13 -19.69
CA PHE A 182 -15.47 20.02 -20.78
C PHE A 182 -16.69 20.66 -21.42
N ARG A 183 -17.74 19.87 -21.72
CA ARG A 183 -19.00 20.41 -22.25
C ARG A 183 -19.64 21.43 -21.31
N ALA A 184 -19.60 21.18 -20.01
CA ALA A 184 -20.24 22.05 -19.04
C ALA A 184 -19.43 23.31 -18.68
N LYS A 185 -18.08 23.24 -18.67
CA LYS A 185 -17.22 24.25 -18.05
C LYS A 185 -16.09 24.80 -18.94
N ALA A 186 -15.93 24.29 -20.18
CA ALA A 186 -14.79 24.68 -21.01
C ALA A 186 -14.92 26.07 -21.62
N HIS A 187 -16.12 26.62 -21.68
CA HIS A 187 -16.35 27.96 -22.14
C HIS A 187 -16.13 28.98 -21.03
N LEU A 188 -15.47 30.09 -21.36
CA LEU A 188 -15.27 31.19 -20.41
C LEU A 188 -16.64 31.79 -20.01
N PHE A 189 -17.49 32.05 -21.01
CA PHE A 189 -18.87 32.46 -20.83
C PHE A 189 -19.79 31.29 -21.20
N PRO A 190 -20.56 30.72 -20.24
CA PRO A 190 -21.44 29.62 -20.53
C PRO A 190 -22.55 30.04 -21.52
N PHE A 191 -22.88 29.17 -22.47
CA PHE A 191 -24.07 29.35 -23.29
C PHE A 191 -25.29 28.87 -22.50
N ASP A 192 -26.35 29.64 -22.45
CA ASP A 192 -27.66 29.19 -21.99
C ASP A 192 -28.24 28.20 -22.99
N CYS A 193 -27.75 26.96 -23.03
CA CYS A 193 -28.42 25.89 -23.72
C CYS A 193 -29.55 25.39 -22.83
N PRO A 194 -30.82 25.42 -23.24
CA PRO A 194 -31.85 24.71 -22.53
C PRO A 194 -31.44 23.23 -22.48
N THR A 195 -31.21 22.74 -21.29
CA THR A 195 -30.95 21.32 -21.05
C THR A 195 -32.16 20.56 -21.59
N SER A 196 -31.90 19.58 -22.47
CA SER A 196 -32.90 18.71 -23.10
C SER A 196 -33.71 17.85 -22.13
N ASP A 197 -33.66 18.13 -20.84
CA ASP A 197 -34.40 17.43 -19.78
C ASP A 197 -35.78 18.02 -19.51
N ALA A 198 -36.21 19.04 -20.31
CA ALA A 198 -37.55 19.64 -20.18
C ALA A 198 -38.54 19.20 -21.30
N ALA A 199 -38.21 18.18 -22.11
CA ALA A 199 -39.03 17.77 -23.27
C ALA A 199 -39.73 16.42 -23.11
N ASP A 200 -40.05 15.99 -21.86
CA ASP A 200 -40.88 14.80 -21.61
C ASP A 200 -42.06 15.08 -20.66
N ASN A 201 -42.78 16.18 -20.93
CA ASN A 201 -44.09 16.35 -20.33
C ASN A 201 -44.96 17.25 -21.23
N ASP A 202 -45.37 16.71 -22.35
CA ASP A 202 -46.61 17.15 -22.96
C ASP A 202 -47.38 15.96 -23.54
N GLN A 203 -48.55 15.84 -22.98
CA GLN A 203 -49.57 14.81 -23.16
C GLN A 203 -50.03 14.68 -24.60
N ALA A 204 -50.43 13.46 -24.88
CA ALA A 204 -51.31 13.03 -25.93
C ALA A 204 -52.32 14.11 -26.48
N ASP A 205 -52.28 14.30 -27.76
CA ASP A 205 -53.55 14.44 -28.49
C ASP A 205 -53.46 13.84 -29.88
N ASN A 206 -54.59 13.27 -30.29
CA ASN A 206 -54.90 12.46 -31.44
C ASN A 206 -54.74 13.16 -32.78
N GLY A 207 -54.35 12.38 -33.79
CA GLY A 207 -55.03 12.53 -35.08
C GLY A 207 -54.20 12.60 -36.33
N THR A 208 -54.30 11.51 -37.11
CA THR A 208 -54.31 11.45 -38.60
C THR A 208 -53.06 11.61 -39.45
N ASN A 209 -52.70 10.45 -40.01
CA ASN A 209 -52.23 10.23 -41.43
C ASN A 209 -51.59 11.38 -42.19
N ASN A 210 -50.36 11.21 -42.59
CA ASN A 210 -49.96 11.10 -44.03
C ASN A 210 -48.44 10.82 -44.17
N LYS A 211 -48.09 9.75 -44.86
CA LYS A 211 -46.80 9.59 -45.58
C LYS A 211 -46.80 10.53 -46.79
N PRO A 212 -45.67 11.05 -47.31
CA PRO A 212 -44.73 10.21 -48.07
C PRO A 212 -43.24 10.61 -48.09
N HIS A 213 -42.43 9.60 -48.37
CA HIS A 213 -41.16 9.59 -49.13
C HIS A 213 -40.19 10.77 -49.08
N GLY A 214 -38.99 10.49 -48.56
CA GLY A 214 -37.78 11.24 -48.83
C GLY A 214 -36.55 10.47 -48.35
N LYS A 215 -35.96 9.64 -49.23
CA LYS A 215 -34.62 9.07 -49.02
C LYS A 215 -33.61 10.19 -49.07
N SER A 216 -32.94 10.48 -47.98
CA SER A 216 -31.68 11.21 -47.96
C SER A 216 -30.60 10.30 -47.40
N GLN A 217 -29.70 9.92 -48.28
CA GLN A 217 -28.41 9.32 -47.96
C GLN A 217 -27.57 10.40 -47.29
N GLY A 218 -27.32 10.29 -45.99
CA GLY A 218 -26.52 11.21 -45.21
C GLY A 218 -25.60 10.44 -44.27
N ASP A 219 -24.36 10.37 -44.69
CA ASP A 219 -23.11 10.29 -43.90
C ASP A 219 -22.94 9.22 -42.81
N LYS A 220 -22.38 8.11 -43.24
CA LYS A 220 -21.70 7.10 -42.44
C LYS A 220 -20.30 7.61 -42.01
N TRP A 221 -20.22 8.56 -41.09
CA TRP A 221 -18.99 8.89 -40.38
C TRP A 221 -19.26 8.99 -38.89
N GLY A 222 -19.63 7.84 -38.28
CA GLY A 222 -19.53 7.65 -36.85
C GLY A 222 -18.21 6.96 -36.52
N PRO A 223 -17.53 7.29 -35.42
CA PRO A 223 -16.27 6.65 -35.07
C PRO A 223 -16.45 5.15 -34.90
N ARG A 224 -15.57 4.39 -35.53
CA ARG A 224 -15.57 2.91 -35.62
C ARG A 224 -15.49 2.18 -34.26
N TRP A 225 -15.29 2.91 -33.17
CA TRP A 225 -15.24 2.39 -31.78
C TRP A 225 -16.62 2.04 -31.21
N LYS A 226 -17.72 2.60 -31.74
CA LYS A 226 -19.07 2.24 -31.27
C LYS A 226 -19.53 0.84 -31.66
N ALA A 227 -18.86 0.19 -32.61
CA ALA A 227 -19.30 -1.12 -33.12
C ALA A 227 -18.98 -2.32 -32.21
N ASN A 228 -18.09 -2.17 -31.23
CA ASN A 228 -17.70 -3.26 -30.32
C ASN A 228 -18.30 -3.15 -28.88
N MET A 229 -19.22 -2.20 -28.64
CA MET A 229 -19.83 -1.99 -27.33
C MET A 229 -21.06 -2.87 -27.02
N HIS A 230 -21.31 -3.93 -27.81
CA HIS A 230 -22.47 -4.82 -27.56
C HIS A 230 -22.12 -6.17 -26.90
N ALA A 231 -20.97 -6.31 -26.29
CA ALA A 231 -20.80 -7.34 -25.27
C ALA A 231 -21.55 -6.87 -24.02
N GLN A 232 -22.74 -7.39 -23.78
CA GLN A 232 -23.48 -7.10 -22.55
C GLN A 232 -22.63 -7.56 -21.35
N PRO A 233 -22.36 -6.69 -20.35
CA PRO A 233 -21.62 -7.08 -19.17
C PRO A 233 -22.36 -8.21 -18.46
N THR A 234 -21.63 -9.23 -18.00
CA THR A 234 -22.20 -10.33 -17.22
C THR A 234 -22.80 -9.80 -15.91
N ALA A 235 -23.67 -10.58 -15.26
CA ALA A 235 -24.31 -10.16 -14.01
C ALA A 235 -23.28 -9.82 -12.91
N GLU A 236 -22.10 -10.47 -12.93
CA GLU A 236 -20.98 -10.19 -12.02
C GLU A 236 -20.28 -8.86 -12.34
N ASP A 237 -20.16 -8.50 -13.61
CA ASP A 237 -19.63 -7.20 -14.03
C ASP A 237 -20.56 -6.03 -13.65
N ARG A 238 -21.88 -6.27 -13.63
CA ARG A 238 -22.87 -5.27 -13.18
C ARG A 238 -22.79 -5.02 -11.68
N PHE A 239 -22.44 -6.03 -10.89
CA PHE A 239 -22.26 -5.90 -9.43
C PHE A 239 -20.98 -5.13 -9.08
N SER A 240 -19.93 -5.29 -9.87
CA SER A 240 -18.66 -4.54 -9.72
C SER A 240 -18.77 -3.07 -10.17
N LEU A 241 -19.63 -2.78 -11.17
CA LEU A 241 -19.88 -1.41 -11.68
C LEU A 241 -20.80 -0.59 -10.76
N ALA A 242 -21.52 -1.23 -9.83
CA ALA A 242 -22.37 -0.55 -8.84
C ALA A 242 -21.59 0.08 -7.68
N GLN A 243 -20.28 -0.17 -7.58
CA GLN A 243 -19.41 0.56 -6.67
C GLN A 243 -19.12 1.92 -7.28
N ASN A 244 -19.68 2.96 -6.68
CA ASN A 244 -19.62 4.38 -7.00
C ASN A 244 -18.48 4.80 -7.95
N PRO A 245 -18.77 5.36 -9.15
CA PRO A 245 -17.73 5.87 -10.06
C PRO A 245 -16.83 6.96 -9.43
N SER A 246 -17.25 7.52 -8.32
CA SER A 246 -16.49 8.47 -7.51
C SER A 246 -15.32 7.83 -6.73
N GLU A 247 -15.35 6.53 -6.42
CA GLU A 247 -14.28 5.88 -5.65
C GLU A 247 -13.08 5.47 -6.49
N THR A 248 -13.29 5.13 -7.76
CA THR A 248 -12.18 4.82 -8.69
C THR A 248 -11.29 6.01 -9.01
N CYS A 249 -11.78 7.23 -8.75
CA CYS A 249 -11.03 8.47 -8.98
C CYS A 249 -10.31 9.02 -7.73
N LYS A 250 -10.53 8.45 -6.54
CA LYS A 250 -9.97 8.95 -5.27
C LYS A 250 -8.47 8.68 -5.07
N GLY A 251 -7.82 7.94 -5.94
CA GLY A 251 -6.43 7.53 -5.76
C GLY A 251 -5.39 8.22 -6.64
N LEU A 252 -5.79 9.18 -7.47
CA LEU A 252 -4.88 9.88 -8.38
C LEU A 252 -4.44 11.23 -7.79
N ASP A 253 -3.75 11.16 -6.67
CA ASP A 253 -3.06 12.33 -6.13
C ASP A 253 -1.61 12.32 -6.67
N PRO A 254 -1.14 13.42 -7.28
CA PRO A 254 0.25 13.55 -7.73
C PRO A 254 1.29 13.24 -6.64
N SER A 255 0.95 13.48 -5.37
CA SER A 255 1.82 13.17 -4.23
C SER A 255 2.14 11.68 -4.08
N ASN A 256 1.34 10.79 -4.66
CA ASN A 256 1.63 9.35 -4.70
C ASN A 256 2.71 8.96 -5.73
N PHE A 257 3.08 9.88 -6.61
CA PHE A 257 4.03 9.67 -7.70
C PHE A 257 5.04 10.84 -7.75
N PRO A 258 5.97 10.91 -6.79
CA PRO A 258 6.93 12.03 -6.70
C PRO A 258 7.76 12.19 -7.98
N GLU A 259 8.01 11.11 -8.71
CA GLU A 259 8.72 11.13 -9.99
C GLU A 259 7.95 11.83 -11.12
N LEU A 260 6.62 11.97 -11.00
CA LEU A 260 5.77 12.66 -11.97
C LEU A 260 5.53 14.13 -11.63
N GLU A 261 5.92 14.59 -10.43
CA GLU A 261 5.67 15.96 -9.96
C GLU A 261 6.10 17.05 -10.98
N PRO A 262 7.27 16.94 -11.65
CA PRO A 262 7.67 17.96 -12.63
C PRO A 262 6.82 17.94 -13.91
N ILE A 263 6.11 16.85 -14.22
CA ILE A 263 5.38 16.66 -15.47
C ILE A 263 3.89 16.93 -15.28
N VAL A 264 3.34 16.46 -14.15
CA VAL A 264 1.92 16.56 -13.82
C VAL A 264 1.66 17.89 -13.15
N SER A 265 1.36 18.92 -13.95
CA SER A 265 1.01 20.25 -13.45
C SER A 265 -0.50 20.46 -13.46
N ARG A 266 -1.06 20.95 -12.35
CA ARG A 266 -2.39 21.54 -12.34
C ARG A 266 -2.23 23.01 -12.71
N LEU A 267 -2.57 23.34 -13.94
CA LEU A 267 -2.69 24.74 -14.36
C LEU A 267 -4.02 25.27 -13.82
N GLU A 268 -3.95 26.40 -13.11
CA GLU A 268 -5.15 27.16 -12.79
C GLU A 268 -5.65 27.81 -14.10
N GLY A 269 -6.86 27.47 -14.50
CA GLY A 269 -7.51 28.14 -15.62
C GLY A 269 -7.87 29.59 -15.26
N PRO A 270 -8.21 30.43 -16.24
CA PRO A 270 -8.71 31.77 -15.99
C PRO A 270 -9.95 31.73 -15.09
N GLU A 271 -10.06 32.70 -14.18
CA GLU A 271 -11.24 32.85 -13.31
C GLU A 271 -12.51 33.06 -14.14
N ASP A 272 -13.63 32.60 -13.61
CA ASP A 272 -14.93 32.81 -14.24
C ASP A 272 -15.25 34.31 -14.29
N PRO A 273 -15.49 34.89 -15.48
CA PRO A 273 -15.81 36.29 -15.58
C PRO A 273 -17.16 36.57 -14.93
N LYS A 274 -17.25 37.75 -14.31
CA LYS A 274 -18.50 38.25 -13.76
C LYS A 274 -19.29 38.94 -14.88
N GLY A 275 -20.21 38.24 -15.50
CA GLY A 275 -21.08 38.82 -16.53
C GLY A 275 -21.76 37.82 -17.46
N ASP A 276 -22.77 38.30 -18.18
CA ASP A 276 -23.50 37.53 -19.19
C ASP A 276 -22.74 37.55 -20.51
N ILE A 277 -22.86 36.47 -21.28
CA ILE A 277 -22.27 36.31 -22.61
C ILE A 277 -22.73 37.42 -23.56
N LYS A 278 -23.98 37.93 -23.45
CA LYS A 278 -24.51 38.99 -24.28
C LYS A 278 -23.79 40.31 -24.01
N ALA A 279 -23.63 40.70 -22.74
CA ALA A 279 -22.93 41.89 -22.38
C ALA A 279 -21.45 41.85 -22.82
N TRP A 280 -20.81 40.70 -22.72
CA TRP A 280 -19.45 40.53 -23.23
C TRP A 280 -19.37 40.67 -24.77
N ILE A 281 -20.31 40.06 -25.54
CA ILE A 281 -20.37 40.24 -26.99
C ILE A 281 -20.60 41.71 -27.36
N GLU A 282 -21.47 42.42 -26.66
CA GLU A 282 -21.72 43.84 -26.91
C GLU A 282 -20.45 44.71 -26.72
N VAL A 283 -19.67 44.39 -25.70
CA VAL A 283 -18.37 45.05 -25.44
C VAL A 283 -17.37 44.72 -26.58
N LEU A 284 -17.27 43.44 -26.96
CA LEU A 284 -16.42 43.02 -28.07
C LEU A 284 -16.80 43.71 -29.37
N TYR A 285 -18.10 43.76 -29.64
CA TYR A 285 -18.62 44.43 -30.83
C TYR A 285 -18.33 45.96 -30.83
N SER A 286 -18.53 46.57 -29.68
CA SER A 286 -18.28 48.02 -29.55
C SER A 286 -16.81 48.39 -29.74
N ASN A 287 -15.90 47.51 -29.22
CA ASN A 287 -14.45 47.71 -29.35
C ASN A 287 -13.90 47.32 -30.75
N SER A 288 -14.66 46.60 -31.55
CA SER A 288 -14.23 46.14 -32.89
C SER A 288 -14.76 47.00 -34.04
N ARG A 289 -15.48 48.09 -33.74
CA ARG A 289 -16.01 48.97 -34.77
C ARG A 289 -14.87 49.56 -35.62
N GLY A 290 -14.98 49.37 -36.93
CA GLY A 290 -14.03 49.87 -37.91
C GLY A 290 -14.40 51.26 -38.45
N LEU A 291 -13.64 51.77 -39.43
CA LEU A 291 -13.84 53.03 -40.10
C LEU A 291 -15.13 53.10 -40.90
N ASP A 292 -15.65 51.94 -41.36
CA ASP A 292 -16.89 51.89 -42.14
C ASP A 292 -18.09 51.71 -41.22
N LEU A 293 -19.06 52.61 -41.31
CA LEU A 293 -20.32 52.57 -40.57
C LEU A 293 -21.10 51.28 -40.87
N GLY A 294 -21.29 50.45 -39.85
CA GLY A 294 -22.07 49.22 -39.94
C GLY A 294 -21.24 47.94 -40.19
N THR A 295 -19.92 48.06 -40.32
CA THR A 295 -19.01 46.91 -40.40
C THR A 295 -18.27 46.68 -39.11
N PHE A 296 -18.02 45.44 -38.80
CA PHE A 296 -17.15 45.03 -37.66
C PHE A 296 -15.85 44.43 -38.22
N GLY A 297 -14.76 44.58 -37.46
CA GLY A 297 -13.47 44.05 -37.90
C GLY A 297 -13.51 42.51 -38.02
N ASN A 298 -12.94 41.95 -39.07
CA ASN A 298 -12.88 40.51 -39.34
C ASN A 298 -12.27 39.69 -38.18
N ASN A 299 -11.56 40.37 -37.28
CA ASN A 299 -10.87 39.75 -36.17
C ASN A 299 -11.77 39.48 -34.93
N ILE A 300 -13.02 39.99 -34.91
CA ILE A 300 -13.91 39.86 -33.74
C ILE A 300 -14.19 38.40 -33.40
N PHE A 301 -14.43 37.56 -34.42
CA PHE A 301 -14.66 36.13 -34.19
C PHE A 301 -13.43 35.41 -33.71
N CYS A 302 -12.25 35.75 -34.22
CA CYS A 302 -10.98 35.17 -33.75
C CYS A 302 -10.70 35.55 -32.32
N ASN A 303 -10.92 36.80 -31.94
CA ASN A 303 -10.72 37.28 -30.54
C ASN A 303 -11.75 36.66 -29.62
N ALA A 304 -13.04 36.63 -30.01
CA ALA A 304 -14.10 36.00 -29.24
C ALA A 304 -13.82 34.50 -29.01
N PHE A 305 -13.41 33.80 -30.07
CA PHE A 305 -13.06 32.39 -29.96
C PHE A 305 -11.86 32.15 -29.03
N LYS A 306 -10.79 32.93 -29.20
CA LYS A 306 -9.58 32.83 -28.37
C LYS A 306 -9.89 33.08 -26.91
N GLU A 307 -10.72 34.07 -26.59
CA GLU A 307 -11.11 34.36 -25.23
C GLU A 307 -12.01 33.26 -24.64
N GLN A 308 -13.04 32.85 -25.44
CA GLN A 308 -13.97 31.80 -25.03
C GLN A 308 -13.30 30.44 -24.77
N THR A 309 -12.18 30.15 -25.43
CA THR A 309 -11.42 28.90 -25.32
C THR A 309 -10.30 28.96 -24.27
N GLY A 310 -10.18 30.03 -23.50
CA GLY A 310 -9.09 30.26 -22.56
C GLY A 310 -8.91 29.17 -21.48
N LYS A 311 -9.98 28.42 -21.16
CA LYS A 311 -9.93 27.30 -20.20
C LYS A 311 -9.48 25.96 -20.79
N TRP A 312 -9.46 25.83 -22.12
CA TRP A 312 -9.26 24.54 -22.79
C TRP A 312 -7.91 23.92 -22.49
N GLU A 313 -6.86 24.73 -22.51
CA GLU A 313 -5.50 24.25 -22.21
C GLU A 313 -5.39 23.66 -20.80
N ALA A 314 -5.85 24.39 -19.78
CA ALA A 314 -5.79 23.92 -18.41
C ALA A 314 -6.58 22.61 -18.22
N MET A 315 -7.80 22.54 -18.75
CA MET A 315 -8.64 21.32 -18.67
C MET A 315 -8.04 20.14 -19.43
N THR A 316 -7.46 20.38 -20.60
CA THR A 316 -6.84 19.33 -21.40
C THR A 316 -5.59 18.79 -20.71
N ARG A 317 -4.75 19.69 -20.19
CA ARG A 317 -3.55 19.29 -19.44
C ARG A 317 -3.90 18.51 -18.18
N GLU A 318 -4.94 18.91 -17.45
CA GLU A 318 -5.43 18.14 -16.28
C GLU A 318 -5.88 16.74 -16.70
N HIS A 319 -6.60 16.61 -17.81
CA HIS A 319 -7.02 15.31 -18.32
C HIS A 319 -5.82 14.43 -18.70
N VAL A 320 -4.86 14.98 -19.45
CA VAL A 320 -3.64 14.25 -19.84
C VAL A 320 -2.82 13.86 -18.61
N SER A 321 -2.71 14.72 -17.60
CA SER A 321 -2.07 14.42 -16.33
C SER A 321 -2.71 13.22 -15.64
N ASN A 322 -4.04 13.17 -15.56
CA ASN A 322 -4.77 12.06 -14.99
C ASN A 322 -4.53 10.76 -15.77
N VAL A 323 -4.52 10.80 -17.11
CA VAL A 323 -4.21 9.64 -17.95
C VAL A 323 -2.78 9.15 -17.72
N ILE A 324 -1.80 10.06 -17.63
CA ILE A 324 -0.40 9.72 -17.35
C ILE A 324 -0.29 9.00 -16.00
N MET A 325 -0.93 9.50 -14.95
CA MET A 325 -0.93 8.86 -13.63
C MET A 325 -1.55 7.46 -13.66
N VAL A 326 -2.65 7.26 -14.39
CA VAL A 326 -3.28 5.94 -14.57
C VAL A 326 -2.32 4.98 -15.26
N VAL A 327 -1.71 5.41 -16.38
CA VAL A 327 -0.75 4.58 -17.12
C VAL A 327 0.45 4.23 -16.27
N HIS A 328 1.01 5.20 -15.56
CA HIS A 328 2.17 5.02 -14.69
C HIS A 328 1.87 4.01 -13.56
N ARG A 329 0.72 4.15 -12.89
CA ARG A 329 0.26 3.21 -11.86
C ARG A 329 0.08 1.81 -12.44
N PHE A 330 -0.55 1.68 -13.59
CA PHE A 330 -0.69 0.41 -14.29
C PHE A 330 0.67 -0.25 -14.56
N LEU A 331 1.63 0.50 -15.12
CA LEU A 331 2.96 -0.02 -15.46
C LEU A 331 3.71 -0.50 -14.22
N SER A 332 3.70 0.28 -13.14
CA SER A 332 4.37 -0.07 -11.88
C SER A 332 3.73 -1.30 -11.23
N THR A 333 2.40 -1.36 -11.15
CA THR A 333 1.67 -2.49 -10.57
C THR A 333 1.84 -3.77 -11.40
N ALA A 334 1.71 -3.68 -12.73
CA ALA A 334 1.89 -4.81 -13.64
C ALA A 334 3.30 -5.39 -13.56
N LEU A 335 4.32 -4.53 -13.57
CA LEU A 335 5.71 -4.96 -13.44
C LEU A 335 5.98 -5.57 -12.05
N GLY A 336 5.42 -4.98 -11.00
CA GLY A 336 5.55 -5.49 -9.63
C GLY A 336 4.99 -6.90 -9.47
N LYS A 337 3.87 -7.22 -10.12
CA LYS A 337 3.28 -8.57 -10.11
C LYS A 337 4.11 -9.60 -10.88
N ILE A 338 4.71 -9.21 -11.98
CA ILE A 338 5.48 -10.11 -12.86
C ILE A 338 6.89 -10.36 -12.30
N CYS A 339 7.51 -9.32 -11.71
CA CYS A 339 8.84 -9.43 -11.12
C CYS A 339 8.76 -10.07 -9.75
N GLY A 340 8.86 -11.35 -9.57
CA GLY A 340 8.75 -12.06 -8.27
C GLY A 340 9.70 -11.55 -7.16
N SER A 341 10.64 -10.63 -7.45
CA SER A 341 11.60 -10.04 -6.52
C SER A 341 11.57 -8.51 -6.58
N LYS A 342 11.52 -7.85 -5.41
CA LYS A 342 11.59 -6.39 -5.29
C LYS A 342 12.89 -5.80 -5.85
N GLN A 343 14.01 -6.52 -5.72
CA GLN A 343 15.29 -6.08 -6.26
C GLN A 343 15.29 -6.06 -7.80
N LEU A 344 14.70 -7.09 -8.42
CA LEU A 344 14.58 -7.17 -9.87
C LEU A 344 13.63 -6.08 -10.38
N TYR A 345 12.48 -5.89 -9.72
CA TYR A 345 11.57 -4.80 -10.02
C TYR A 345 12.28 -3.45 -10.02
N ASN A 346 12.98 -3.11 -8.95
CA ASN A 346 13.67 -1.82 -8.82
C ASN A 346 14.69 -1.60 -9.94
N LYS A 347 15.46 -2.63 -10.30
CA LYS A 347 16.46 -2.55 -11.40
C LYS A 347 15.79 -2.33 -12.76
N ILE A 348 14.73 -3.07 -13.06
CA ILE A 348 14.00 -2.90 -14.34
C ILE A 348 13.32 -1.54 -14.35
N TRP A 349 12.62 -1.19 -13.25
CA TRP A 349 11.91 0.08 -13.15
C TRP A 349 12.84 1.28 -13.35
N SER A 350 13.96 1.34 -12.64
CA SER A 350 14.94 2.42 -12.81
C SER A 350 15.50 2.51 -14.23
N SER A 351 15.63 1.38 -14.92
CA SER A 351 16.13 1.33 -16.31
C SER A 351 15.15 1.90 -17.33
N ILE A 352 13.83 1.78 -17.09
CA ILE A 352 12.80 2.24 -18.04
C ILE A 352 12.22 3.60 -17.67
N LEU A 353 12.38 4.04 -16.42
CA LEU A 353 11.72 5.23 -15.88
C LEU A 353 12.09 6.50 -16.67
N ASP A 354 13.36 6.72 -16.96
CA ASP A 354 13.84 7.90 -17.70
C ASP A 354 13.20 8.02 -19.08
N GLU A 355 13.04 6.89 -19.77
CA GLU A 355 12.42 6.86 -21.08
C GLU A 355 10.90 7.09 -20.99
N LEU A 356 10.25 6.57 -19.92
CA LEU A 356 8.84 6.83 -19.65
C LEU A 356 8.60 8.32 -19.37
N LEU A 357 9.41 8.94 -18.54
CA LEU A 357 9.29 10.35 -18.21
C LEU A 357 9.41 11.23 -19.46
N LYS A 358 10.38 10.97 -20.33
CA LYS A 358 10.51 11.68 -21.63
C LYS A 358 9.25 11.54 -22.50
N ARG A 359 8.62 10.36 -22.50
CA ARG A 359 7.38 10.14 -23.25
C ARG A 359 6.20 10.89 -22.65
N TYR A 360 6.14 10.97 -21.32
CA TYR A 360 5.11 11.74 -20.61
C TYR A 360 5.28 13.24 -20.84
N GLU A 361 6.51 13.77 -20.77
CA GLU A 361 6.81 15.17 -21.12
C GLU A 361 6.36 15.49 -22.55
N LYS A 362 6.68 14.60 -23.50
CA LYS A 362 6.23 14.75 -24.88
C LYS A 362 4.71 14.75 -25.00
N ALA A 363 4.01 13.88 -24.27
CA ALA A 363 2.55 13.86 -24.27
C ALA A 363 1.97 15.17 -23.71
N MET A 364 2.52 15.68 -22.62
CA MET A 364 2.13 16.96 -22.02
C MET A 364 2.42 18.16 -22.92
N SER A 365 3.49 18.12 -23.71
CA SER A 365 3.81 19.21 -24.66
C SER A 365 2.90 19.24 -25.88
N GLN A 366 2.16 18.17 -26.14
CA GLN A 366 1.19 18.06 -27.25
C GLN A 366 -0.25 18.35 -26.81
N ALA A 367 -0.50 18.44 -25.51
CA ALA A 367 -1.78 18.78 -24.92
C ALA A 367 -2.01 20.28 -24.86
#